data_56873d122d93af4212892cd77e8835cf
#
_entry.id   56873d122d93af4212892cd77e8835cf
#
_cell.length_a   1.000
_cell.length_b   1.000
_cell.length_c   1.000
_cell.angle_alpha   90.00
_cell.angle_beta   90.00
_cell.angle_gamma   90.00
#
_symmetry.space_group_name_H-M   'P 1'
#
loop_
_entity.id
_entity.type
_entity.pdbx_description
1 polymer ?
#
loop_
_entity_poly.entity_id
_entity_poly.type
_entity_poly.pdbx_seq_one_letter_code
_entity_poly.pdbx_strand_id
1 'polypeptide(L)'
;MKFNMKSIRSRTLSILLSLATVAFAQAVFAAKEVREEFHQTYPLDREGKVQLENVNGDVRIVTWDREEIKVDAIKRAKKQEHLDEVKIEVDAKADRIRIKTKYPDSKSRRNKDNSVSVEYLLTVPKSSRLDGINTVNGGVEIEKVGGDVKASSVNGAVKADGLSGEVELSTVNGSLKANFAQLKKSVSLKSVNGSVTVALPPETNARVSANTVSGGISSDFALQVKKHFPIGRNLDEKIGEGGPAIELSTVNGGIRIDRSKALALESR
;
A
#
# COMPACT_ATOMS: atom_id res chain seq x y z
N MET A 1 2.40 100.74 -34.07
CA MET A 1 2.07 99.46 -34.71
C MET A 1 2.06 98.36 -33.68
N LYS A 2 0.88 97.93 -33.28
CA LYS A 2 0.65 97.05 -32.13
C LYS A 2 0.42 95.65 -32.69
N PHE A 3 1.28 94.68 -32.33
CA PHE A 3 1.05 93.24 -32.59
C PHE A 3 0.50 92.60 -31.34
N ASN A 4 -0.69 92.02 -31.50
CA ASN A 4 -1.43 91.34 -30.45
C ASN A 4 -1.20 89.84 -30.56
N MET A 5 -0.61 89.29 -29.54
CA MET A 5 -0.20 87.87 -29.48
C MET A 5 -1.32 87.08 -28.75
N LYS A 6 -2.15 86.39 -29.53
CA LYS A 6 -3.17 85.50 -28.99
C LYS A 6 -2.59 84.14 -28.65
N SER A 7 -2.68 83.84 -27.41
CA SER A 7 -2.36 82.53 -26.76
C SER A 7 -3.07 81.33 -27.44
N ILE A 8 -2.29 80.37 -27.90
CA ILE A 8 -2.80 79.07 -28.35
C ILE A 8 -2.76 78.14 -27.15
N ARG A 9 -3.90 77.79 -26.62
CA ARG A 9 -4.05 76.75 -25.62
C ARG A 9 -3.95 75.39 -26.30
N SER A 10 -2.86 74.66 -26.03
CA SER A 10 -2.65 73.27 -26.37
C SER A 10 -3.61 72.38 -25.57
N ARG A 11 -4.57 71.79 -26.28
CA ARG A 11 -5.36 70.67 -25.71
C ARG A 11 -4.64 69.41 -25.90
N THR A 12 -4.00 68.90 -24.82
CA THR A 12 -3.47 67.56 -24.76
C THR A 12 -4.62 66.56 -24.71
N LEU A 13 -4.78 65.84 -25.80
CA LEU A 13 -5.72 64.74 -25.93
C LEU A 13 -5.10 63.51 -25.22
N SER A 14 -5.55 63.25 -24.01
CA SER A 14 -5.19 62.03 -23.29
C SER A 14 -5.94 60.84 -23.90
N ILE A 15 -5.23 60.05 -24.68
CA ILE A 15 -5.73 58.76 -25.16
C ILE A 15 -5.56 57.80 -24.01
N LEU A 16 -6.66 57.47 -23.30
CA LEU A 16 -6.76 56.38 -22.38
C LEU A 16 -6.80 55.05 -23.18
N LEU A 17 -5.66 54.39 -23.28
CA LEU A 17 -5.54 53.04 -23.82
C LEU A 17 -6.05 52.09 -22.72
N SER A 18 -7.32 51.74 -22.77
CA SER A 18 -7.90 50.69 -21.94
C SER A 18 -7.38 49.32 -22.40
N LEU A 19 -6.38 48.79 -21.68
CA LEU A 19 -5.89 47.45 -21.84
C LEU A 19 -6.93 46.48 -21.29
N ALA A 20 -7.81 45.99 -22.16
CA ALA A 20 -8.72 44.90 -21.82
C ALA A 20 -7.91 43.62 -21.69
N THR A 21 -7.49 43.29 -20.46
CA THR A 21 -6.96 41.98 -20.11
C THR A 21 -8.10 40.96 -20.23
N VAL A 22 -8.17 40.30 -21.39
CA VAL A 22 -8.99 39.10 -21.56
C VAL A 22 -8.32 37.99 -20.71
N ALA A 23 -8.80 37.83 -19.49
CA ALA A 23 -8.48 36.67 -18.67
C ALA A 23 -9.11 35.45 -19.34
N PHE A 24 -8.33 34.74 -20.13
CA PHE A 24 -8.66 33.38 -20.59
C PHE A 24 -8.68 32.50 -19.36
N ALA A 25 -9.84 32.38 -18.71
CA ALA A 25 -10.07 31.31 -17.73
C ALA A 25 -10.00 29.99 -18.50
N GLN A 26 -8.83 29.36 -18.51
CA GLN A 26 -8.69 27.97 -18.89
C GLN A 26 -9.44 27.16 -17.84
N ALA A 27 -10.72 26.87 -18.10
CA ALA A 27 -11.43 25.83 -17.40
C ALA A 27 -10.69 24.52 -17.67
N VAL A 28 -9.83 24.12 -16.74
CA VAL A 28 -9.28 22.76 -16.71
C VAL A 28 -10.50 21.87 -16.50
N PHE A 29 -11.02 21.32 -17.57
CA PHE A 29 -11.95 20.21 -17.51
C PHE A 29 -11.16 19.01 -16.95
N ALA A 30 -11.09 18.91 -15.63
CA ALA A 30 -10.75 17.66 -14.98
C ALA A 30 -11.80 16.65 -15.49
N ALA A 31 -11.34 15.69 -16.28
CA ALA A 31 -12.21 14.62 -16.76
C ALA A 31 -12.85 14.01 -15.51
N LYS A 32 -14.17 14.11 -15.39
CA LYS A 32 -14.91 13.66 -14.21
C LYS A 32 -14.76 12.15 -14.14
N GLU A 33 -13.92 11.68 -13.21
CA GLU A 33 -13.75 10.25 -12.95
C GLU A 33 -15.09 9.65 -12.52
N VAL A 34 -15.45 8.53 -13.12
CA VAL A 34 -16.67 7.80 -12.78
C VAL A 34 -16.34 6.82 -11.66
N ARG A 35 -17.22 6.72 -10.68
CA ARG A 35 -17.04 5.92 -9.46
C ARG A 35 -18.24 5.03 -9.24
N GLU A 36 -17.99 3.78 -8.82
CA GLU A 36 -18.99 2.82 -8.39
C GLU A 36 -18.54 2.21 -7.07
N GLU A 37 -19.46 2.08 -6.13
CA GLU A 37 -19.20 1.53 -4.80
C GLU A 37 -19.83 0.15 -4.65
N PHE A 38 -19.12 -0.74 -3.99
CA PHE A 38 -19.57 -2.08 -3.62
C PHE A 38 -19.45 -2.24 -2.12
N HIS A 39 -20.57 -2.59 -1.46
CA HIS A 39 -20.65 -2.78 -0.01
C HIS A 39 -21.42 -4.06 0.29
N GLN A 40 -20.74 -5.06 0.82
CA GLN A 40 -21.36 -6.34 1.18
C GLN A 40 -20.76 -6.88 2.47
N THR A 41 -21.56 -7.60 3.25
CA THR A 41 -21.13 -8.29 4.46
C THR A 41 -21.46 -9.77 4.31
N TYR A 42 -20.53 -10.64 4.70
CA TYR A 42 -20.67 -12.07 4.61
C TYR A 42 -20.31 -12.71 5.94
N PRO A 43 -21.02 -13.80 6.36
CA PRO A 43 -20.59 -14.59 7.51
C PRO A 43 -19.17 -15.12 7.31
N LEU A 44 -18.33 -15.03 8.33
CA LEU A 44 -17.00 -15.58 8.34
C LEU A 44 -16.60 -15.95 9.77
N ASP A 45 -16.22 -17.21 9.96
CA ASP A 45 -15.75 -17.71 11.24
C ASP A 45 -14.54 -16.89 11.73
N ARG A 46 -14.29 -16.89 13.04
CA ARG A 46 -13.19 -16.11 13.65
C ARG A 46 -11.83 -16.42 13.04
N GLU A 47 -11.56 -17.67 12.68
CA GLU A 47 -10.33 -18.12 12.02
C GLU A 47 -10.53 -18.39 10.53
N GLY A 48 -11.60 -17.86 9.95
CA GLY A 48 -11.92 -18.02 8.54
C GLY A 48 -10.81 -17.51 7.62
N LYS A 49 -10.67 -18.16 6.46
CA LYS A 49 -9.65 -17.82 5.46
C LYS A 49 -10.13 -16.72 4.54
N VAL A 50 -9.31 -15.70 4.33
CA VAL A 50 -9.58 -14.59 3.41
C VAL A 50 -8.58 -14.61 2.28
N GLN A 51 -9.06 -14.64 1.04
CA GLN A 51 -8.26 -14.54 -0.18
C GLN A 51 -8.76 -13.37 -1.02
N LEU A 52 -7.84 -12.56 -1.57
CA LEU A 52 -8.17 -11.46 -2.46
C LEU A 52 -7.17 -11.40 -3.62
N GLU A 53 -7.69 -11.36 -4.84
CA GLU A 53 -6.93 -11.15 -6.07
C GLU A 53 -7.38 -9.83 -6.72
N ASN A 54 -6.48 -8.85 -6.79
CA ASN A 54 -6.68 -7.57 -7.47
C ASN A 54 -5.58 -7.31 -8.49
N VAL A 55 -5.80 -6.38 -9.41
CA VAL A 55 -4.77 -5.96 -10.37
C VAL A 55 -4.37 -4.51 -10.13
N ASN A 56 -5.34 -3.59 -10.09
CA ASN A 56 -5.08 -2.17 -9.94
C ASN A 56 -5.86 -1.61 -8.74
N GLY A 57 -5.16 -1.01 -7.81
CA GLY A 57 -5.70 -0.36 -6.63
C GLY A 57 -5.21 -0.97 -5.32
N ASP A 58 -5.27 -0.16 -4.29
CA ASP A 58 -4.80 -0.50 -2.96
C ASP A 58 -5.76 -1.43 -2.22
N VAL A 59 -5.21 -2.21 -1.31
CA VAL A 59 -5.96 -3.10 -0.43
C VAL A 59 -5.64 -2.77 1.01
N ARG A 60 -6.65 -2.37 1.76
CA ARG A 60 -6.55 -2.15 3.20
C ARG A 60 -7.37 -3.16 3.98
N ILE A 61 -6.79 -3.75 5.02
CA ILE A 61 -7.42 -4.74 5.88
C ILE A 61 -7.31 -4.28 7.31
N VAL A 62 -8.47 -4.14 7.95
CA VAL A 62 -8.62 -3.82 9.37
C VAL A 62 -9.43 -4.89 10.08
N THR A 63 -9.41 -4.91 11.40
CA THR A 63 -10.07 -5.97 12.16
C THR A 63 -11.19 -5.45 13.06
N TRP A 64 -12.14 -6.35 13.37
CA TRP A 64 -13.19 -6.16 14.35
C TRP A 64 -13.47 -7.44 15.17
N ASP A 65 -14.35 -7.35 16.15
CA ASP A 65 -14.74 -8.49 17.03
C ASP A 65 -16.07 -9.14 16.60
N ARG A 66 -16.31 -9.31 15.26
CA ARG A 66 -17.51 -9.94 14.73
C ARG A 66 -17.15 -11.16 13.90
N GLU A 67 -18.04 -12.16 13.83
CA GLU A 67 -17.88 -13.37 12.99
C GLU A 67 -18.46 -13.13 11.58
N GLU A 68 -18.00 -12.08 10.95
CA GLU A 68 -18.35 -11.65 9.60
C GLU A 68 -17.21 -10.84 8.97
N ILE A 69 -17.18 -10.81 7.66
CA ILE A 69 -16.31 -9.93 6.89
C ILE A 69 -17.16 -8.88 6.17
N LYS A 70 -16.78 -7.63 6.29
CA LYS A 70 -17.28 -6.54 5.46
C LYS A 70 -16.32 -6.28 4.31
N VAL A 71 -16.85 -6.26 3.10
CA VAL A 71 -16.15 -5.97 1.87
C VAL A 71 -16.65 -4.65 1.32
N ASP A 72 -15.86 -3.61 1.47
CA ASP A 72 -16.07 -2.33 0.82
C ASP A 72 -15.10 -2.21 -0.36
N ALA A 73 -15.59 -1.88 -1.55
CA ALA A 73 -14.73 -1.61 -2.69
C ALA A 73 -15.20 -0.39 -3.47
N ILE A 74 -14.25 0.34 -4.03
CA ILE A 74 -14.50 1.52 -4.85
C ILE A 74 -13.85 1.28 -6.21
N LYS A 75 -14.67 1.14 -7.24
CA LYS A 75 -14.22 1.11 -8.64
C LYS A 75 -14.12 2.54 -9.16
N ARG A 76 -13.04 2.88 -9.85
CA ARG A 76 -12.82 4.18 -10.50
C ARG A 76 -12.36 4.00 -11.93
N ALA A 77 -12.92 4.79 -12.85
CA ALA A 77 -12.52 4.80 -14.25
C ALA A 77 -12.80 6.16 -14.89
N LYS A 78 -12.22 6.40 -16.07
CA LYS A 78 -12.50 7.60 -16.86
C LYS A 78 -13.89 7.56 -17.53
N LYS A 79 -14.45 6.36 -17.75
CA LYS A 79 -15.74 6.16 -18.43
C LYS A 79 -16.55 5.05 -17.77
N GLN A 80 -17.88 5.18 -17.80
CA GLN A 80 -18.81 4.21 -17.22
C GLN A 80 -18.67 2.82 -17.88
N GLU A 81 -18.56 2.75 -19.20
CA GLU A 81 -18.39 1.51 -19.94
C GLU A 81 -17.23 0.64 -19.42
N HIS A 82 -16.15 1.29 -18.95
CA HIS A 82 -14.99 0.59 -18.39
C HIS A 82 -15.28 0.01 -16.99
N LEU A 83 -16.10 0.71 -16.18
CA LEU A 83 -16.52 0.18 -14.87
C LEU A 83 -17.39 -1.07 -15.03
N ASP A 84 -18.28 -1.07 -16.04
CA ASP A 84 -19.22 -2.16 -16.31
C ASP A 84 -18.50 -3.45 -16.75
N GLU A 85 -17.31 -3.32 -17.39
CA GLU A 85 -16.47 -4.43 -17.80
C GLU A 85 -15.72 -5.12 -16.64
N VAL A 86 -15.51 -4.40 -15.50
CA VAL A 86 -14.78 -4.94 -14.34
C VAL A 86 -15.76 -5.45 -13.29
N LYS A 87 -15.64 -6.73 -12.95
CA LYS A 87 -16.53 -7.41 -12.01
C LYS A 87 -15.80 -7.81 -10.73
N ILE A 88 -16.46 -7.62 -9.60
CA ILE A 88 -16.03 -8.14 -8.31
C ILE A 88 -16.79 -9.46 -8.09
N GLU A 89 -16.07 -10.58 -8.09
CA GLU A 89 -16.62 -11.89 -7.79
C GLU A 89 -16.30 -12.27 -6.36
N VAL A 90 -17.29 -12.75 -5.62
CA VAL A 90 -17.16 -13.18 -4.23
C VAL A 90 -17.70 -14.59 -4.09
N ASP A 91 -16.85 -15.52 -3.67
CA ASP A 91 -17.23 -16.88 -3.23
C ASP A 91 -17.08 -16.92 -1.70
N ALA A 92 -18.20 -16.84 -0.99
CA ALA A 92 -18.25 -16.79 0.46
C ALA A 92 -18.84 -18.06 1.06
N LYS A 93 -18.12 -18.62 2.04
CA LYS A 93 -18.54 -19.70 2.92
C LYS A 93 -18.19 -19.30 4.36
N ALA A 94 -18.77 -19.94 5.36
CA ALA A 94 -18.49 -19.62 6.76
C ALA A 94 -17.01 -19.75 7.13
N ASP A 95 -16.31 -20.75 6.59
CA ASP A 95 -14.88 -21.03 6.86
C ASP A 95 -13.90 -20.28 5.95
N ARG A 96 -14.38 -19.70 4.84
CA ARG A 96 -13.53 -19.00 3.85
C ARG A 96 -14.30 -18.03 2.98
N ILE A 97 -13.60 -17.00 2.52
CA ILE A 97 -14.05 -16.09 1.47
C ILE A 97 -12.94 -15.89 0.44
N ARG A 98 -13.32 -15.94 -0.84
CA ARG A 98 -12.46 -15.56 -1.96
C ARG A 98 -13.07 -14.39 -2.70
N ILE A 99 -12.32 -13.32 -2.83
CA ILE A 99 -12.68 -12.11 -3.57
C ILE A 99 -11.75 -11.99 -4.77
N LYS A 100 -12.32 -11.80 -5.95
CA LYS A 100 -11.55 -11.66 -7.19
C LYS A 100 -12.07 -10.52 -8.03
N THR A 101 -11.19 -9.58 -8.38
CA THR A 101 -11.48 -8.57 -9.39
C THR A 101 -11.21 -9.15 -10.77
N LYS A 102 -12.25 -9.33 -11.58
CA LYS A 102 -12.12 -9.73 -12.99
C LYS A 102 -12.06 -8.52 -13.89
N TYR A 103 -10.97 -8.42 -14.61
CA TYR A 103 -10.77 -7.47 -15.70
C TYR A 103 -11.03 -8.14 -17.05
N PRO A 104 -11.47 -7.40 -18.08
CA PRO A 104 -11.66 -7.96 -19.42
C PRO A 104 -10.33 -8.45 -19.99
N ASP A 105 -10.39 -9.50 -20.82
CA ASP A 105 -9.21 -10.08 -21.46
C ASP A 105 -8.46 -9.05 -22.32
N SER A 106 -7.13 -9.11 -22.31
CA SER A 106 -6.25 -8.19 -23.04
C SER A 106 -6.51 -8.17 -24.55
N LYS A 107 -7.07 -9.25 -25.11
CA LYS A 107 -7.44 -9.35 -26.53
C LYS A 107 -8.65 -8.48 -26.90
N SER A 108 -9.51 -8.15 -25.95
CA SER A 108 -10.66 -7.25 -26.13
C SER A 108 -10.30 -5.78 -25.98
N ARG A 109 -9.10 -5.44 -25.52
CA ARG A 109 -8.64 -4.07 -25.28
C ARG A 109 -8.26 -3.38 -26.59
N ARG A 110 -9.25 -2.91 -27.35
CA ARG A 110 -9.01 -2.03 -28.50
C ARG A 110 -8.51 -0.62 -28.12
N ASN A 111 -8.59 -0.21 -26.85
CA ASN A 111 -8.14 1.09 -26.37
C ASN A 111 -7.20 0.95 -25.16
N LYS A 112 -5.99 1.51 -25.28
CA LYS A 112 -4.94 1.52 -24.24
C LYS A 112 -5.28 2.33 -22.98
N ASP A 113 -6.40 3.05 -22.93
CA ASP A 113 -6.79 3.99 -21.86
C ASP A 113 -7.72 3.37 -20.79
N ASN A 114 -7.84 2.05 -20.76
CA ASN A 114 -8.78 1.33 -19.88
C ASN A 114 -8.16 1.01 -18.51
N SER A 115 -7.67 2.00 -17.78
CA SER A 115 -7.23 1.81 -16.41
C SER A 115 -8.41 1.95 -15.44
N VAL A 116 -9.05 0.83 -15.09
CA VAL A 116 -9.95 0.77 -13.94
C VAL A 116 -9.13 0.42 -12.72
N SER A 117 -9.26 1.20 -11.65
CA SER A 117 -8.75 0.84 -10.32
C SER A 117 -9.89 0.37 -9.42
N VAL A 118 -9.60 -0.62 -8.58
CA VAL A 118 -10.51 -1.11 -7.55
C VAL A 118 -9.77 -1.09 -6.22
N GLU A 119 -10.15 -0.15 -5.37
CA GLU A 119 -9.62 -0.01 -4.02
C GLU A 119 -10.48 -0.83 -3.06
N TYR A 120 -9.86 -1.61 -2.18
CA TYR A 120 -10.56 -2.45 -1.21
C TYR A 120 -10.29 -2.01 0.23
N LEU A 121 -11.35 -1.98 1.03
CA LEU A 121 -11.29 -1.97 2.48
C LEU A 121 -12.01 -3.22 3.00
N LEU A 122 -11.25 -4.16 3.54
CA LEU A 122 -11.79 -5.35 4.19
C LEU A 122 -11.77 -5.16 5.70
N THR A 123 -12.91 -5.43 6.36
CA THR A 123 -12.96 -5.51 7.82
C THR A 123 -13.23 -6.96 8.20
N VAL A 124 -12.26 -7.60 8.84
CA VAL A 124 -12.24 -9.06 9.10
C VAL A 124 -12.20 -9.36 10.60
N PRO A 125 -12.61 -10.55 11.06
CA PRO A 125 -12.37 -10.99 12.43
C PRO A 125 -10.88 -10.93 12.80
N LYS A 126 -10.55 -10.56 14.04
CA LYS A 126 -9.13 -10.41 14.48
C LYS A 126 -8.27 -11.66 14.28
N SER A 127 -8.85 -12.86 14.40
CA SER A 127 -8.13 -14.13 14.27
C SER A 127 -8.16 -14.72 12.85
N SER A 128 -8.73 -14.01 11.87
CA SER A 128 -8.79 -14.47 10.47
C SER A 128 -7.42 -14.76 9.90
N ARG A 129 -7.36 -15.72 9.01
CA ARG A 129 -6.15 -16.05 8.24
C ARG A 129 -6.21 -15.38 6.88
N LEU A 130 -5.28 -14.51 6.59
CA LEU A 130 -5.12 -13.89 5.28
C LEU A 130 -4.29 -14.83 4.39
N ASP A 131 -4.97 -15.71 3.66
CA ASP A 131 -4.37 -16.81 2.87
C ASP A 131 -4.23 -16.42 1.40
N GLY A 132 -3.53 -15.32 1.12
CA GLY A 132 -3.27 -14.81 -0.23
C GLY A 132 -4.01 -13.52 -0.55
N ILE A 133 -3.48 -12.41 -0.06
CA ILE A 133 -3.90 -11.05 -0.42
C ILE A 133 -2.96 -10.55 -1.51
N ASN A 134 -3.40 -10.55 -2.75
CA ASN A 134 -2.54 -10.30 -3.90
C ASN A 134 -3.03 -9.10 -4.72
N THR A 135 -2.13 -8.19 -5.04
CA THR A 135 -2.37 -7.11 -6.00
C THR A 135 -1.19 -6.97 -6.96
N VAL A 136 -1.40 -6.35 -8.12
CA VAL A 136 -0.31 -6.10 -9.07
C VAL A 136 0.16 -4.65 -8.95
N ASN A 137 -0.74 -3.70 -9.10
CA ASN A 137 -0.44 -2.27 -9.06
C ASN A 137 -1.21 -1.61 -7.92
N GLY A 138 -0.66 -1.67 -6.75
CA GLY A 138 -1.22 -1.10 -5.53
C GLY A 138 -0.50 -1.59 -4.28
N GLY A 139 -0.64 -0.87 -3.18
CA GLY A 139 -0.15 -1.25 -1.88
C GLY A 139 -1.10 -2.20 -1.15
N VAL A 140 -0.56 -2.91 -0.17
CA VAL A 140 -1.35 -3.70 0.78
C VAL A 140 -1.04 -3.18 2.19
N GLU A 141 -2.07 -2.83 2.94
CA GLU A 141 -1.97 -2.39 4.32
C GLU A 141 -2.83 -3.27 5.23
N ILE A 142 -2.23 -3.86 6.25
CA ILE A 142 -2.87 -4.83 7.14
C ILE A 142 -2.69 -4.36 8.59
N GLU A 143 -3.77 -4.28 9.35
CA GLU A 143 -3.74 -3.79 10.72
C GLU A 143 -4.34 -4.80 11.70
N LYS A 144 -3.58 -5.15 12.75
CA LYS A 144 -3.99 -5.89 13.96
C LYS A 144 -4.59 -7.28 13.68
N VAL A 145 -4.12 -7.96 12.65
CA VAL A 145 -4.49 -9.35 12.36
C VAL A 145 -3.67 -10.30 13.23
N GLY A 146 -4.37 -11.10 14.04
CA GLY A 146 -3.74 -12.08 14.93
C GLY A 146 -3.51 -13.45 14.29
N GLY A 147 -4.22 -13.79 13.21
CA GLY A 147 -4.01 -15.01 12.44
C GLY A 147 -2.79 -14.95 11.50
N ASP A 148 -2.61 -16.00 10.71
CA ASP A 148 -1.51 -16.07 9.75
C ASP A 148 -1.77 -15.11 8.57
N VAL A 149 -0.70 -14.50 8.03
CA VAL A 149 -0.78 -13.47 6.98
C VAL A 149 0.13 -13.82 5.82
N LYS A 150 -0.48 -14.00 4.64
CA LYS A 150 0.23 -14.11 3.37
C LYS A 150 -0.26 -13.02 2.42
N ALA A 151 0.63 -12.09 2.06
CA ALA A 151 0.28 -10.98 1.19
C ALA A 151 1.40 -10.65 0.20
N SER A 152 1.00 -10.24 -1.02
CA SER A 152 1.96 -9.85 -2.05
C SER A 152 1.50 -8.68 -2.91
N SER A 153 2.47 -7.93 -3.40
CA SER A 153 2.28 -6.96 -4.47
C SER A 153 3.36 -7.12 -5.54
N VAL A 154 3.08 -6.71 -6.77
CA VAL A 154 4.15 -6.58 -7.77
C VAL A 154 4.71 -5.16 -7.74
N ASN A 155 3.86 -4.16 -7.84
CA ASN A 155 4.23 -2.75 -7.86
C ASN A 155 3.51 -2.00 -6.74
N GLY A 156 4.01 -2.16 -5.53
CA GLY A 156 3.47 -1.48 -4.36
C GLY A 156 4.13 -1.94 -3.06
N ALA A 157 4.02 -1.13 -2.04
CA ALA A 157 4.48 -1.46 -0.71
C ALA A 157 3.51 -2.41 0.00
N VAL A 158 4.03 -3.34 0.80
CA VAL A 158 3.22 -4.15 1.71
C VAL A 158 3.57 -3.77 3.15
N LYS A 159 2.58 -3.30 3.89
CA LYS A 159 2.72 -2.90 5.29
C LYS A 159 1.79 -3.73 6.14
N ALA A 160 2.30 -4.27 7.24
CA ALA A 160 1.48 -5.02 8.18
C ALA A 160 1.87 -4.66 9.61
N ASP A 161 0.90 -4.31 10.42
CA ASP A 161 1.08 -3.78 11.77
C ASP A 161 0.27 -4.57 12.80
N GLY A 162 0.83 -4.76 13.99
CA GLY A 162 0.17 -5.45 15.11
C GLY A 162 -0.01 -6.95 14.90
N LEU A 163 0.97 -7.60 14.27
CA LEU A 163 0.95 -9.02 13.89
C LEU A 163 1.32 -9.96 15.05
N SER A 164 0.78 -11.19 15.02
CA SER A 164 1.13 -12.23 15.98
C SER A 164 1.14 -13.66 15.39
N GLY A 165 0.62 -13.87 14.18
CA GLY A 165 0.63 -15.13 13.44
C GLY A 165 1.92 -15.37 12.65
N GLU A 166 1.89 -16.39 11.79
CA GLU A 166 2.90 -16.60 10.76
C GLU A 166 2.76 -15.55 9.67
N VAL A 167 3.88 -14.99 9.18
CA VAL A 167 3.84 -13.87 8.23
C VAL A 167 4.72 -14.15 7.02
N GLU A 168 4.11 -14.12 5.84
CA GLU A 168 4.79 -14.17 4.54
C GLU A 168 4.39 -12.95 3.72
N LEU A 169 5.31 -11.97 3.57
CA LEU A 169 5.08 -10.80 2.72
C LEU A 169 6.09 -10.77 1.58
N SER A 170 5.62 -10.43 0.38
CA SER A 170 6.50 -10.30 -0.76
C SER A 170 6.11 -9.14 -1.68
N THR A 171 7.13 -8.55 -2.33
CA THR A 171 6.92 -7.56 -3.39
C THR A 171 8.05 -7.62 -4.40
N VAL A 172 7.77 -7.18 -5.62
CA VAL A 172 8.84 -7.01 -6.63
C VAL A 172 9.37 -5.59 -6.58
N ASN A 173 8.51 -4.60 -6.70
CA ASN A 173 8.89 -3.18 -6.70
C ASN A 173 8.15 -2.45 -5.58
N GLY A 174 8.72 -2.47 -4.40
CA GLY A 174 8.15 -1.81 -3.23
C GLY A 174 8.89 -2.16 -1.94
N SER A 175 8.57 -1.44 -0.89
CA SER A 175 9.08 -1.73 0.44
C SER A 175 8.17 -2.68 1.21
N LEU A 176 8.77 -3.50 2.08
CA LEU A 176 8.07 -4.33 3.06
C LEU A 176 8.27 -3.75 4.45
N LYS A 177 7.19 -3.66 5.20
CA LYS A 177 7.24 -3.28 6.61
C LYS A 177 6.31 -4.19 7.42
N ALA A 178 6.86 -4.90 8.39
CA ALA A 178 6.10 -5.72 9.33
C ALA A 178 6.41 -5.29 10.76
N ASN A 179 5.37 -5.03 11.55
CA ASN A 179 5.49 -4.70 12.96
C ASN A 179 4.74 -5.75 13.79
N PHE A 180 5.43 -6.35 14.74
CA PHE A 180 4.90 -7.44 15.56
C PHE A 180 4.49 -6.94 16.94
N ALA A 181 3.26 -7.24 17.33
CA ALA A 181 2.83 -7.12 18.72
C ALA A 181 3.43 -8.26 19.56
N GLN A 182 3.52 -9.44 19.00
CA GLN A 182 4.18 -10.63 19.58
C GLN A 182 4.77 -11.47 18.46
N LEU A 183 5.98 -12.00 18.66
CA LEU A 183 6.59 -12.94 17.71
C LEU A 183 6.41 -14.37 18.24
N LYS A 184 5.47 -15.13 17.65
CA LYS A 184 5.16 -16.50 18.04
C LYS A 184 5.49 -17.55 16.97
N LYS A 185 5.48 -17.12 15.71
CA LYS A 185 5.64 -18.00 14.54
C LYS A 185 6.67 -17.44 13.57
N SER A 186 6.96 -18.19 12.51
CA SER A 186 7.92 -17.80 11.47
C SER A 186 7.50 -16.55 10.70
N VAL A 187 8.52 -15.84 10.21
CA VAL A 187 8.37 -14.60 9.41
C VAL A 187 9.24 -14.72 8.16
N SER A 188 8.67 -14.45 6.99
CA SER A 188 9.39 -14.38 5.73
C SER A 188 9.02 -13.10 4.99
N LEU A 189 9.98 -12.18 4.80
CA LEU A 189 9.81 -10.92 4.06
C LEU A 189 10.76 -10.89 2.87
N LYS A 190 10.24 -10.86 1.64
CA LYS A 190 11.05 -10.94 0.41
C LYS A 190 10.70 -9.82 -0.56
N SER A 191 11.68 -8.96 -0.87
CA SER A 191 11.56 -7.92 -1.91
C SER A 191 12.61 -8.15 -3.00
N VAL A 192 12.35 -7.63 -4.20
CA VAL A 192 13.39 -7.54 -5.24
C VAL A 192 13.98 -6.13 -5.25
N ASN A 193 13.14 -5.12 -5.40
CA ASN A 193 13.54 -3.72 -5.46
C ASN A 193 12.83 -2.91 -4.37
N GLY A 194 13.43 -2.87 -3.20
CA GLY A 194 12.91 -2.09 -2.09
C GLY A 194 13.49 -2.51 -0.74
N SER A 195 13.28 -1.68 0.25
CA SER A 195 13.73 -1.95 1.62
C SER A 195 12.80 -2.93 2.33
N VAL A 196 13.39 -3.72 3.22
CA VAL A 196 12.67 -4.64 4.11
C VAL A 196 12.90 -4.17 5.55
N THR A 197 11.83 -3.89 6.26
CA THR A 197 11.87 -3.48 7.67
C THR A 197 11.01 -4.40 8.51
N VAL A 198 11.57 -4.94 9.58
CA VAL A 198 10.82 -5.67 10.61
C VAL A 198 11.01 -4.98 11.94
N ALA A 199 9.93 -4.73 12.67
CA ALA A 199 9.96 -4.21 14.03
C ALA A 199 9.46 -5.29 15.00
N LEU A 200 10.30 -5.63 15.99
CA LEU A 200 10.10 -6.72 16.93
C LEU A 200 10.00 -6.18 18.36
N PRO A 201 9.20 -6.81 19.22
CA PRO A 201 9.20 -6.51 20.66
C PRO A 201 10.61 -6.56 21.25
N PRO A 202 10.94 -5.72 22.24
CA PRO A 202 12.28 -5.69 22.87
C PRO A 202 12.75 -7.04 23.42
N GLU A 203 11.83 -7.82 24.00
CA GLU A 203 12.09 -9.12 24.64
C GLU A 203 11.93 -10.31 23.65
N THR A 204 12.20 -10.06 22.38
CA THR A 204 12.06 -11.11 21.34
C THR A 204 13.19 -12.15 21.44
N ASN A 205 12.81 -13.41 21.37
CA ASN A 205 13.71 -14.53 21.10
C ASN A 205 13.45 -15.01 19.66
N ALA A 206 14.47 -15.03 18.80
CA ALA A 206 14.33 -15.40 17.38
C ALA A 206 15.66 -15.90 16.80
N ARG A 207 15.57 -16.63 15.68
CA ARG A 207 16.69 -16.85 14.77
C ARG A 207 16.47 -15.97 13.54
N VAL A 208 17.40 -15.09 13.26
CA VAL A 208 17.30 -14.12 12.16
C VAL A 208 18.29 -14.47 11.06
N SER A 209 17.78 -14.67 9.85
CA SER A 209 18.56 -14.75 8.62
C SER A 209 18.19 -13.57 7.72
N ALA A 210 19.16 -12.74 7.35
CA ALA A 210 18.92 -11.58 6.50
C ALA A 210 19.97 -11.50 5.38
N ASN A 211 19.52 -11.33 4.14
CA ASN A 211 20.37 -11.32 2.97
C ASN A 211 20.02 -10.16 2.03
N THR A 212 21.03 -9.39 1.61
CA THR A 212 20.88 -8.39 0.54
C THR A 212 22.05 -8.46 -0.43
N VAL A 213 21.79 -8.30 -1.73
CA VAL A 213 22.80 -8.24 -2.76
C VAL A 213 23.38 -6.83 -2.86
N SER A 214 22.49 -5.82 -2.97
CA SER A 214 22.89 -4.41 -3.08
C SER A 214 22.16 -3.58 -2.02
N GLY A 215 22.81 -3.39 -0.88
CA GLY A 215 22.26 -2.63 0.23
C GLY A 215 22.98 -2.86 1.55
N GLY A 216 22.41 -2.28 2.61
CA GLY A 216 22.90 -2.42 3.98
C GLY A 216 21.96 -3.31 4.82
N ILE A 217 22.53 -3.95 5.85
CA ILE A 217 21.74 -4.55 6.92
C ILE A 217 22.04 -3.76 8.19
N SER A 218 21.01 -3.32 8.89
CA SER A 218 21.10 -2.63 10.18
C SER A 218 20.15 -3.25 11.20
N SER A 219 20.51 -3.22 12.46
CA SER A 219 19.71 -3.77 13.54
C SER A 219 19.86 -2.94 14.82
N ASP A 220 18.77 -2.77 15.56
CA ASP A 220 18.77 -2.26 16.93
C ASP A 220 19.15 -3.33 17.96
N PHE A 221 19.17 -4.60 17.55
CA PHE A 221 19.67 -5.71 18.35
C PHE A 221 21.18 -5.90 18.11
N ALA A 222 21.90 -6.43 19.09
CA ALA A 222 23.34 -6.67 18.99
C ALA A 222 23.67 -7.87 18.06
N LEU A 223 23.47 -7.67 16.75
CA LEU A 223 23.68 -8.68 15.72
C LEU A 223 24.91 -8.33 14.87
N GLN A 224 25.69 -9.36 14.48
CA GLN A 224 26.90 -9.21 13.68
C GLN A 224 26.61 -9.40 12.18
N VAL A 225 26.69 -8.31 11.42
CA VAL A 225 26.50 -8.33 9.96
C VAL A 225 27.82 -8.71 9.28
N LYS A 226 27.83 -9.77 8.50
CA LYS A 226 28.98 -10.21 7.69
C LYS A 226 28.88 -9.65 6.29
N LYS A 227 30.02 -9.13 5.75
CA LYS A 227 30.15 -8.78 4.33
C LYS A 227 30.40 -10.04 3.52
N HIS A 228 29.66 -10.22 2.44
CA HIS A 228 29.89 -11.32 1.51
C HIS A 228 30.73 -10.82 0.33
N PHE A 229 31.86 -11.50 0.02
CA PHE A 229 32.69 -11.14 -1.13
C PHE A 229 32.25 -11.97 -2.36
N PRO A 230 32.17 -11.37 -3.59
CA PRO A 230 32.50 -9.98 -3.94
C PRO A 230 31.37 -8.98 -3.67
N ILE A 231 30.12 -9.40 -3.52
CA ILE A 231 28.97 -8.50 -3.37
C ILE A 231 27.99 -9.09 -2.35
N GLY A 232 27.35 -8.22 -1.56
CA GLY A 232 26.27 -8.56 -0.68
C GLY A 232 26.61 -8.50 0.80
N ARG A 233 25.58 -8.67 1.61
CA ARG A 233 25.67 -8.78 3.07
C ARG A 233 24.73 -9.84 3.55
N ASN A 234 25.16 -10.60 4.53
CA ASN A 234 24.32 -11.58 5.20
C ASN A 234 24.43 -11.44 6.72
N LEU A 235 23.40 -11.89 7.37
CA LEU A 235 23.29 -12.02 8.81
C LEU A 235 22.61 -13.37 9.08
N ASP A 236 23.17 -14.16 9.94
CA ASP A 236 22.57 -15.42 10.47
C ASP A 236 22.95 -15.50 11.95
N GLU A 237 22.05 -15.03 12.79
CA GLU A 237 22.30 -14.82 14.22
C GLU A 237 21.04 -15.12 15.05
N LYS A 238 21.23 -15.24 16.35
CA LYS A 238 20.14 -15.39 17.31
C LYS A 238 19.91 -14.07 18.06
N ILE A 239 18.65 -13.75 18.27
CA ILE A 239 18.22 -12.75 19.26
C ILE A 239 17.82 -13.51 20.52
N GLY A 240 18.38 -13.16 21.65
CA GLY A 240 18.16 -13.84 22.92
C GLY A 240 18.55 -15.31 22.85
N GLU A 241 17.70 -16.20 23.32
CA GLU A 241 17.94 -17.64 23.33
C GLU A 241 17.67 -18.30 21.96
N GLY A 242 17.22 -17.55 20.97
CA GLY A 242 16.70 -18.08 19.70
C GLY A 242 15.21 -18.45 19.83
N GLY A 243 14.59 -18.84 18.70
CA GLY A 243 13.14 -19.12 18.65
C GLY A 243 12.64 -19.20 17.21
N PRO A 244 11.46 -18.62 16.91
CA PRO A 244 10.91 -18.60 15.56
C PRO A 244 11.90 -18.04 14.54
N ALA A 245 11.86 -18.59 13.32
CA ALA A 245 12.73 -18.14 12.24
C ALA A 245 12.21 -16.83 11.62
N ILE A 246 13.11 -15.89 11.39
CA ILE A 246 12.86 -14.64 10.66
C ILE A 246 13.78 -14.63 9.44
N GLU A 247 13.20 -14.73 8.25
CA GLU A 247 13.90 -14.67 6.97
C GLU A 247 13.63 -13.35 6.28
N LEU A 248 14.66 -12.53 6.07
CA LEU A 248 14.57 -11.24 5.39
C LEU A 248 15.45 -11.25 4.14
N SER A 249 14.91 -10.92 3.00
CA SER A 249 15.67 -10.93 1.74
C SER A 249 15.29 -9.76 0.85
N THR A 250 16.30 -9.13 0.25
CA THR A 250 16.11 -8.19 -0.86
C THR A 250 17.27 -8.30 -1.83
N VAL A 251 17.03 -7.95 -3.09
CA VAL A 251 18.12 -7.85 -4.07
C VAL A 251 18.69 -6.44 -4.06
N ASN A 252 17.84 -5.44 -4.27
CA ASN A 252 18.22 -4.03 -4.31
C ASN A 252 17.51 -3.24 -3.22
N GLY A 253 18.10 -3.17 -2.04
CA GLY A 253 17.55 -2.42 -0.91
C GLY A 253 18.22 -2.77 0.41
N GLY A 254 17.95 -1.92 1.41
CA GLY A 254 18.40 -2.15 2.78
C GLY A 254 17.45 -3.04 3.58
N ILE A 255 18.00 -3.77 4.55
CA ILE A 255 17.25 -4.53 5.54
C ILE A 255 17.44 -3.84 6.90
N ARG A 256 16.33 -3.62 7.61
CA ARG A 256 16.32 -3.03 8.94
C ARG A 256 15.55 -3.92 9.93
N ILE A 257 16.15 -4.14 11.07
CA ILE A 257 15.57 -4.91 12.18
C ILE A 257 15.49 -3.98 13.39
N ASP A 258 14.32 -3.39 13.60
CA ASP A 258 14.10 -2.38 14.63
C ASP A 258 13.51 -3.02 15.89
N ARG A 259 13.76 -2.41 17.04
CA ARG A 259 12.96 -2.66 18.24
C ARG A 259 11.69 -1.85 18.17
N SER A 260 10.53 -2.50 18.27
CA SER A 260 9.27 -1.77 18.40
C SER A 260 9.29 -0.99 19.73
N LYS A 261 8.82 0.27 19.70
CA LYS A 261 8.57 0.98 20.96
C LYS A 261 7.52 0.18 21.71
N ALA A 262 7.77 -0.16 22.97
CA ALA A 262 6.77 -0.75 23.83
C ALA A 262 5.50 0.12 23.74
N LEU A 263 4.39 -0.45 23.27
CA LEU A 263 3.10 0.19 23.43
C LEU A 263 2.91 0.34 24.93
N ALA A 264 2.98 1.57 25.41
CA ALA A 264 2.54 1.86 26.77
C ALA A 264 1.11 1.34 26.84
N LEU A 265 0.90 0.28 27.63
CA LEU A 265 -0.41 -0.22 27.97
C LEU A 265 -1.11 0.96 28.66
N GLU A 266 -1.93 1.70 27.94
CA GLU A 266 -2.93 2.55 28.55
C GLU A 266 -3.94 1.62 29.23
N SER A 267 -3.61 1.31 30.49
CA SER A 267 -4.57 0.76 31.44
C SER A 267 -5.62 1.84 31.71
N ARG A 268 -6.78 1.72 31.09
CA ARG A 268 -8.01 2.33 31.55
C ARG A 268 -9.12 1.28 31.57
#